data_262c87f1445188b87e7ca66603e9acd8
#
_entry.id   262c87f1445188b87e7ca66603e9acd8
#
_cell.length_a   1.000
_cell.length_b   1.000
_cell.length_c   1.000
_cell.angle_alpha   90.00
_cell.angle_beta   90.00
_cell.angle_gamma   90.00
#
_symmetry.space_group_name_H-M   'P 1'
#
loop_
_entity.id
_entity.type
_entity.pdbx_description
1 polymer ?
#
loop_
_entity_poly.entity_id
_entity_poly.type
_entity_poly.pdbx_seq_one_letter_code
_entity_poly.pdbx_strand_id
1 'polypeptide(L)'
;MKLKIKWMSLMKKQSLILNSIFLFFFLFLFACSSTIKNSSNACSIFSEKYLWYKYAKRTEKKWGTPIHLQLAFIRMESDFNRLAKPERLKLFKVIPYKRPSSSFGYSQAIRGTWEQYKKETNRKLATRTSFKDSVDFIGWYTNKTEKILKIRKKDVFRQYIAYHEGWGNYKNYKKNQRVILLAKKVKNYSNSYKSQLIKCNKSLTTKKYIIF
;
A
#
# COMPACT_ATOMS: atom_id res chain seq x y z
N MET A 1 62.09 6.67 -18.57
CA MET A 1 61.65 5.56 -17.72
C MET A 1 60.72 5.98 -16.58
N LYS A 2 61.02 7.03 -15.82
CA LYS A 2 60.19 7.52 -14.66
C LYS A 2 58.75 7.99 -15.01
N LEU A 3 58.53 8.59 -16.20
CA LEU A 3 57.18 9.05 -16.62
C LEU A 3 56.21 7.89 -16.88
N LYS A 4 56.66 6.80 -17.50
CA LYS A 4 55.84 5.62 -17.82
C LYS A 4 55.30 4.92 -16.55
N ILE A 5 56.12 4.88 -15.49
CA ILE A 5 55.78 4.28 -14.20
C ILE A 5 54.70 5.14 -13.50
N LYS A 6 54.80 6.48 -13.56
CA LYS A 6 53.83 7.41 -12.96
C LYS A 6 52.46 7.32 -13.64
N TRP A 7 52.42 7.13 -14.98
CA TRP A 7 51.17 6.95 -15.72
C TRP A 7 50.47 5.61 -15.40
N MET A 8 51.23 4.53 -15.27
CA MET A 8 50.69 3.22 -14.91
C MET A 8 50.12 3.19 -13.48
N SER A 9 50.73 3.90 -12.54
CA SER A 9 50.23 3.98 -11.17
C SER A 9 48.94 4.82 -11.08
N LEU A 10 48.79 5.89 -11.87
CA LEU A 10 47.59 6.68 -11.99
C LEU A 10 46.43 5.89 -12.60
N MET A 11 46.67 5.13 -13.65
CA MET A 11 45.68 4.25 -14.27
C MET A 11 45.18 3.16 -13.33
N LYS A 12 46.06 2.52 -12.54
CA LYS A 12 45.71 1.57 -11.50
C LYS A 12 44.82 2.20 -10.41
N LYS A 13 45.16 3.41 -9.99
CA LYS A 13 44.40 4.13 -8.96
C LYS A 13 43.00 4.52 -9.45
N GLN A 14 42.87 4.94 -10.71
CA GLN A 14 41.57 5.20 -11.33
C GLN A 14 40.69 3.94 -11.46
N SER A 15 41.28 2.83 -11.88
CA SER A 15 40.59 1.53 -11.98
C SER A 15 40.07 1.05 -10.62
N LEU A 16 40.85 1.19 -9.56
CA LEU A 16 40.42 0.84 -8.20
C LEU A 16 39.24 1.71 -7.70
N ILE A 17 39.28 3.01 -8.00
CA ILE A 17 38.18 3.95 -7.64
C ILE A 17 36.89 3.62 -8.42
N LEU A 18 37.01 3.35 -9.74
CA LEU A 18 35.86 2.95 -10.56
C LEU A 18 35.26 1.62 -10.09
N ASN A 19 36.09 0.63 -9.77
CA ASN A 19 35.60 -0.64 -9.24
C ASN A 19 34.94 -0.50 -7.86
N SER A 20 35.47 0.37 -6.99
CA SER A 20 34.85 0.66 -5.69
C SER A 20 33.50 1.36 -5.82
N ILE A 21 33.38 2.33 -6.73
CA ILE A 21 32.11 3.02 -7.04
C ILE A 21 31.09 2.04 -7.64
N PHE A 22 31.52 1.17 -8.56
CA PHE A 22 30.66 0.14 -9.17
C PHE A 22 30.17 -0.88 -8.13
N LEU A 23 31.04 -1.32 -7.23
CA LEU A 23 30.68 -2.23 -6.13
C LEU A 23 29.69 -1.58 -5.15
N PHE A 24 29.93 -0.29 -4.81
CA PHE A 24 29.04 0.49 -3.95
C PHE A 24 27.66 0.68 -4.61
N PHE A 25 27.63 0.96 -5.90
CA PHE A 25 26.36 1.08 -6.67
C PHE A 25 25.62 -0.25 -6.75
N PHE A 26 26.34 -1.38 -6.90
CA PHE A 26 25.76 -2.72 -6.94
C PHE A 26 25.14 -3.14 -5.60
N LEU A 27 25.73 -2.73 -4.48
CA LEU A 27 25.17 -2.98 -3.14
C LEU A 27 23.84 -2.24 -2.89
N PHE A 28 23.63 -1.08 -3.52
CA PHE A 28 22.38 -0.33 -3.43
C PHE A 28 21.22 -0.95 -4.24
N LEU A 29 21.49 -1.81 -5.22
CA LEU A 29 20.47 -2.46 -6.03
C LEU A 29 19.75 -3.61 -5.29
N PHE A 30 20.29 -4.10 -4.20
CA PHE A 30 19.69 -5.14 -3.36
C PHE A 30 18.83 -4.59 -2.22
N ALA A 31 18.34 -3.35 -2.32
CA ALA A 31 17.27 -2.86 -1.45
C ALA A 31 16.00 -3.67 -1.70
N CYS A 32 16.00 -4.92 -1.24
CA CYS A 32 14.90 -5.87 -1.31
C CYS A 32 13.66 -5.23 -0.68
N SER A 33 12.67 -4.89 -1.50
CA SER A 33 11.31 -4.60 -1.05
C SER A 33 10.77 -5.88 -0.41
N SER A 34 10.93 -6.03 0.91
CA SER A 34 10.42 -7.19 1.63
C SER A 34 8.90 -7.21 1.53
N THR A 35 8.37 -8.07 0.69
CA THR A 35 6.94 -8.40 0.64
C THR A 35 6.53 -9.05 1.95
N ILE A 36 5.28 -8.85 2.36
CA ILE A 36 4.73 -9.53 3.55
C ILE A 36 4.70 -11.04 3.31
N LYS A 37 5.30 -11.82 4.20
CA LYS A 37 5.36 -13.29 4.08
C LYS A 37 3.98 -13.94 4.21
N ASN A 38 3.15 -13.44 5.12
CA ASN A 38 1.80 -13.96 5.35
C ASN A 38 0.76 -12.84 5.41
N SER A 39 0.27 -12.43 4.24
CA SER A 39 -0.76 -11.41 4.11
C SER A 39 -2.14 -11.85 4.65
N SER A 40 -2.35 -13.12 4.94
CA SER A 40 -3.62 -13.62 5.50
C SER A 40 -3.72 -13.50 7.02
N ASN A 41 -2.63 -13.15 7.71
CA ASN A 41 -2.59 -13.05 9.15
C ASN A 41 -2.21 -11.65 9.63
N ALA A 42 -3.17 -10.92 10.25
CA ALA A 42 -2.96 -9.56 10.74
C ALA A 42 -1.86 -9.47 11.81
N CYS A 43 -1.74 -10.48 12.67
CA CYS A 43 -0.69 -10.51 13.70
C CYS A 43 0.70 -10.66 13.08
N SER A 44 0.83 -11.50 12.02
CA SER A 44 2.06 -11.67 11.25
C SER A 44 2.44 -10.38 10.54
N ILE A 45 1.49 -9.75 9.83
CA ILE A 45 1.71 -8.46 9.17
C ILE A 45 2.30 -7.43 10.13
N PHE A 46 1.72 -7.28 11.31
CA PHE A 46 2.17 -6.28 12.28
C PHE A 46 3.41 -6.71 13.08
N SER A 47 3.71 -8.00 13.18
CA SER A 47 4.99 -8.45 13.76
C SER A 47 6.16 -8.19 12.81
N GLU A 48 5.95 -8.37 11.50
CA GLU A 48 6.94 -8.07 10.47
C GLU A 48 7.11 -6.56 10.24
N LYS A 49 6.02 -5.79 10.35
CA LYS A 49 5.95 -4.35 10.07
C LYS A 49 5.30 -3.61 11.24
N TYR A 50 5.94 -3.60 12.39
CA TYR A 50 5.40 -3.02 13.62
C TYR A 50 4.87 -1.58 13.48
N LEU A 51 5.58 -0.72 12.74
CA LEU A 51 5.13 0.66 12.48
C LEU A 51 3.79 0.71 11.75
N TRP A 52 3.42 -0.34 11.02
CA TRP A 52 2.14 -0.39 10.31
C TRP A 52 0.96 -0.47 11.26
N TYR A 53 1.11 -1.18 12.39
CA TYR A 53 0.10 -1.16 13.45
C TYR A 53 -0.12 0.26 13.98
N LYS A 54 0.97 0.97 14.27
CA LYS A 54 0.93 2.36 14.74
C LYS A 54 0.24 3.29 13.74
N TYR A 55 0.50 3.12 12.43
CA TYR A 55 -0.14 3.92 11.38
C TYR A 55 -1.63 3.58 11.25
N ALA A 56 -1.99 2.30 11.21
CA ALA A 56 -3.38 1.86 11.13
C ALA A 56 -4.20 2.30 12.35
N LYS A 57 -3.62 2.21 13.56
CA LYS A 57 -4.24 2.69 14.81
C LYS A 57 -4.46 4.19 14.82
N ARG A 58 -3.49 4.96 14.30
CA ARG A 58 -3.64 6.42 14.13
C ARG A 58 -4.76 6.76 13.16
N THR A 59 -4.86 6.05 12.05
CA THR A 59 -5.95 6.19 11.07
C THR A 59 -7.31 5.87 11.70
N GLU A 60 -7.40 4.77 12.46
CA GLU A 60 -8.62 4.42 13.19
C GLU A 60 -9.03 5.52 14.16
N LYS A 61 -8.09 6.07 14.94
CA LYS A 61 -8.36 7.18 15.86
C LYS A 61 -8.83 8.44 15.13
N LYS A 62 -8.20 8.77 13.99
CA LYS A 62 -8.49 10.00 13.24
C LYS A 62 -9.80 9.94 12.47
N TRP A 63 -10.06 8.83 11.80
CA TRP A 63 -11.15 8.69 10.85
C TRP A 63 -12.28 7.76 11.33
N GLY A 64 -12.08 7.04 12.41
CA GLY A 64 -13.01 6.02 12.89
C GLY A 64 -13.07 4.75 12.02
N THR A 65 -12.14 4.57 11.10
CA THR A 65 -12.09 3.44 10.18
C THR A 65 -11.37 2.27 10.83
N PRO A 66 -12.03 1.12 11.09
CA PRO A 66 -11.43 0.01 11.83
C PRO A 66 -10.18 -0.55 11.17
N ILE A 67 -9.16 -0.95 11.95
CA ILE A 67 -7.89 -1.51 11.45
C ILE A 67 -8.13 -2.70 10.52
N HIS A 68 -9.02 -3.63 10.90
CA HIS A 68 -9.32 -4.80 10.09
C HIS A 68 -9.88 -4.48 8.71
N LEU A 69 -10.66 -3.39 8.58
CA LEU A 69 -11.14 -2.89 7.29
C LEU A 69 -9.99 -2.34 6.45
N GLN A 70 -9.11 -1.53 7.04
CA GLN A 70 -7.96 -0.95 6.35
C GLN A 70 -7.09 -2.04 5.74
N LEU A 71 -6.75 -3.09 6.52
CA LEU A 71 -5.97 -4.23 6.05
C LEU A 71 -6.68 -5.01 4.94
N ALA A 72 -8.01 -5.24 5.09
CA ALA A 72 -8.79 -5.99 4.11
C ALA A 72 -8.84 -5.27 2.74
N PHE A 73 -8.93 -3.94 2.75
CA PHE A 73 -8.86 -3.14 1.52
C PHE A 73 -7.49 -3.28 0.88
N ILE A 74 -6.39 -3.04 1.62
CA ILE A 74 -5.03 -3.16 1.08
C ILE A 74 -4.76 -4.57 0.54
N ARG A 75 -5.22 -5.61 1.25
CA ARG A 75 -5.09 -6.99 0.77
C ARG A 75 -5.79 -7.22 -0.56
N MET A 76 -7.01 -6.72 -0.70
CA MET A 76 -7.77 -6.88 -1.94
C MET A 76 -7.17 -6.09 -3.10
N GLU A 77 -6.70 -4.86 -2.83
CA GLU A 77 -6.23 -3.94 -3.86
C GLU A 77 -4.82 -4.29 -4.38
N SER A 78 -3.93 -4.73 -3.49
CA SER A 78 -2.51 -4.89 -3.84
C SER A 78 -1.83 -6.10 -3.21
N ASP A 79 -2.52 -6.84 -2.35
CA ASP A 79 -1.91 -7.85 -1.46
C ASP A 79 -0.63 -7.33 -0.78
N PHE A 80 -0.70 -6.10 -0.26
CA PHE A 80 0.42 -5.40 0.38
C PHE A 80 1.63 -5.12 -0.53
N ASN A 81 1.47 -5.16 -1.85
CA ASN A 81 2.50 -4.76 -2.79
C ASN A 81 2.50 -3.23 -2.98
N ARG A 82 3.57 -2.57 -2.53
CA ARG A 82 3.73 -1.10 -2.64
C ARG A 82 3.79 -0.57 -4.08
N LEU A 83 4.18 -1.40 -5.03
CA LEU A 83 4.36 -1.04 -6.44
C LEU A 83 3.27 -1.62 -7.34
N ALA A 84 2.19 -2.16 -6.75
CA ALA A 84 1.09 -2.74 -7.51
C ALA A 84 0.52 -1.74 -8.53
N LYS A 85 0.31 -2.23 -9.73
CA LYS A 85 -0.27 -1.49 -10.87
C LYS A 85 -1.24 -2.40 -11.60
N PRO A 86 -2.31 -1.87 -12.22
CA PRO A 86 -3.16 -2.66 -13.10
C PRO A 86 -2.33 -3.28 -14.22
N GLU A 87 -2.70 -4.48 -14.64
CA GLU A 87 -2.10 -5.09 -15.81
C GLU A 87 -2.32 -4.22 -17.06
N ARG A 88 -1.36 -4.26 -17.98
CA ARG A 88 -1.51 -3.58 -19.25
C ARG A 88 -2.51 -4.32 -20.13
N LEU A 89 -3.37 -3.58 -20.80
CA LEU A 89 -4.15 -4.10 -21.91
C LEU A 89 -3.19 -4.60 -22.99
N LYS A 90 -3.51 -5.72 -23.62
CA LYS A 90 -2.68 -6.31 -24.67
C LYS A 90 -3.34 -6.10 -26.02
N LEU A 91 -2.62 -5.47 -26.92
CA LEU A 91 -2.98 -5.42 -28.34
C LEU A 91 -2.68 -6.80 -28.95
N PHE A 92 -3.61 -7.33 -29.74
CA PHE A 92 -3.53 -8.69 -30.31
C PHE A 92 -3.21 -9.78 -29.29
N LYS A 93 -3.63 -9.61 -28.00
CA LYS A 93 -3.38 -10.51 -26.86
C LYS A 93 -1.91 -10.68 -26.46
N VAL A 94 -0.95 -10.06 -27.18
CA VAL A 94 0.50 -10.25 -26.96
C VAL A 94 1.22 -8.96 -26.57
N ILE A 95 0.96 -7.85 -27.27
CA ILE A 95 1.72 -6.60 -27.12
C ILE A 95 1.14 -5.75 -25.96
N PRO A 96 1.90 -5.49 -24.88
CA PRO A 96 1.44 -4.63 -23.79
C PRO A 96 1.25 -3.19 -24.30
N TYR A 97 0.03 -2.67 -24.24
CA TYR A 97 -0.32 -1.34 -24.72
C TYR A 97 -0.43 -0.34 -23.57
N LYS A 98 -1.63 -0.05 -23.08
CA LYS A 98 -1.88 0.93 -22.01
C LYS A 98 -2.46 0.28 -20.76
N ARG A 99 -2.41 0.98 -19.63
CA ARG A 99 -3.10 0.53 -18.41
C ARG A 99 -4.55 1.00 -18.41
N PRO A 100 -5.51 0.19 -17.95
CA PRO A 100 -6.93 0.55 -17.94
C PRO A 100 -7.24 1.69 -16.94
N SER A 101 -6.38 1.89 -15.94
CA SER A 101 -6.54 2.97 -14.96
C SER A 101 -5.21 3.50 -14.47
N SER A 102 -5.25 4.64 -13.77
CA SER A 102 -4.10 5.25 -13.09
C SER A 102 -3.91 4.74 -11.64
N SER A 103 -4.60 3.67 -11.24
CA SER A 103 -4.49 3.11 -9.90
C SER A 103 -3.06 2.63 -9.61
N PHE A 104 -2.60 2.82 -8.36
CA PHE A 104 -1.23 2.53 -7.99
C PHE A 104 -1.03 2.32 -6.49
N GLY A 105 -0.06 1.48 -6.14
CA GLY A 105 0.44 1.29 -4.79
C GLY A 105 -0.50 0.49 -3.88
N TYR A 106 -0.32 0.60 -2.58
CA TYR A 106 -1.05 -0.19 -1.59
C TYR A 106 -2.57 -0.09 -1.69
N SER A 107 -3.10 1.11 -1.86
CA SER A 107 -4.54 1.39 -1.86
C SER A 107 -5.16 1.37 -3.25
N GLN A 108 -4.39 1.17 -4.32
CA GLN A 108 -4.85 1.27 -5.71
C GLN A 108 -5.68 2.53 -6.02
N ALA A 109 -5.45 3.60 -5.26
CA ALA A 109 -6.09 4.88 -5.51
C ALA A 109 -5.77 5.39 -6.91
N ILE A 110 -6.77 5.84 -7.66
CA ILE A 110 -6.57 6.53 -8.94
C ILE A 110 -6.00 7.93 -8.71
N ARG A 111 -5.28 8.47 -9.69
CA ARG A 111 -4.57 9.76 -9.57
C ARG A 111 -5.50 10.88 -9.11
N GLY A 112 -6.65 11.07 -9.76
CA GLY A 112 -7.58 12.18 -9.42
C GLY A 112 -8.06 12.12 -7.97
N THR A 113 -8.48 10.94 -7.48
CA THR A 113 -8.94 10.78 -6.10
C THR A 113 -7.80 10.94 -5.09
N TRP A 114 -6.57 10.54 -5.45
CA TRP A 114 -5.39 10.74 -4.62
C TRP A 114 -5.03 12.21 -4.46
N GLU A 115 -5.07 12.98 -5.55
CA GLU A 115 -4.81 14.44 -5.50
C GLU A 115 -5.90 15.17 -4.71
N GLN A 116 -7.17 14.75 -4.84
CA GLN A 116 -8.26 15.27 -4.02
C GLN A 116 -8.00 15.01 -2.52
N TYR A 117 -7.60 13.80 -2.15
CA TYR A 117 -7.22 13.46 -0.78
C TYR A 117 -6.08 14.36 -0.27
N LYS A 118 -5.00 14.52 -1.05
CA LYS A 118 -3.87 15.38 -0.68
C LYS A 118 -4.30 16.82 -0.43
N LYS A 119 -5.14 17.37 -1.30
CA LYS A 119 -5.68 18.74 -1.19
C LYS A 119 -6.54 18.89 0.07
N GLU A 120 -7.50 18.00 0.28
CA GLU A 120 -8.46 18.11 1.40
C GLU A 120 -7.82 17.84 2.77
N THR A 121 -6.73 17.09 2.83
CA THR A 121 -6.04 16.75 4.09
C THR A 121 -4.76 17.54 4.32
N ASN A 122 -4.42 18.44 3.40
CA ASN A 122 -3.14 19.19 3.37
C ASN A 122 -1.89 18.29 3.43
N ARG A 123 -1.96 17.09 2.84
CA ARG A 123 -0.85 16.11 2.83
C ARG A 123 -0.10 16.12 1.51
N LYS A 124 0.51 17.25 1.17
CA LYS A 124 1.18 17.49 -0.12
C LYS A 124 2.21 16.40 -0.49
N LEU A 125 2.96 15.90 0.49
CA LEU A 125 4.03 14.89 0.30
C LEU A 125 3.55 13.42 0.42
N ALA A 126 2.24 13.17 0.55
CA ALA A 126 1.73 11.81 0.64
C ALA A 126 1.98 11.02 -0.66
N THR A 127 2.40 9.76 -0.53
CA THR A 127 2.69 8.87 -1.66
C THR A 127 1.87 7.59 -1.60
N ARG A 128 1.42 7.10 -2.77
CA ARG A 128 0.64 5.86 -2.89
C ARG A 128 1.46 4.59 -2.57
N THR A 129 2.78 4.72 -2.50
CA THR A 129 3.72 3.63 -2.15
C THR A 129 4.04 3.58 -0.66
N SER A 130 3.53 4.53 0.13
CA SER A 130 3.65 4.56 1.59
C SER A 130 2.43 3.90 2.23
N PHE A 131 2.65 2.87 3.07
CA PHE A 131 1.58 2.23 3.83
C PHE A 131 0.86 3.23 4.75
N LYS A 132 1.63 4.09 5.44
CA LYS A 132 1.10 5.16 6.31
C LYS A 132 0.10 6.05 5.57
N ASP A 133 0.45 6.47 4.36
CA ASP A 133 -0.37 7.38 3.58
C ASP A 133 -1.57 6.65 2.97
N SER A 134 -1.39 5.38 2.58
CA SER A 134 -2.45 4.56 2.00
C SER A 134 -3.53 4.21 3.02
N VAL A 135 -3.18 3.88 4.27
CA VAL A 135 -4.22 3.66 5.31
C VAL A 135 -4.93 4.96 5.69
N ASP A 136 -4.23 6.10 5.75
CA ASP A 136 -4.86 7.40 6.00
C ASP A 136 -5.81 7.79 4.85
N PHE A 137 -5.44 7.51 3.59
CA PHE A 137 -6.31 7.66 2.43
C PHE A 137 -7.57 6.79 2.54
N ILE A 138 -7.45 5.51 2.89
CA ILE A 138 -8.61 4.62 3.11
C ILE A 138 -9.51 5.19 4.21
N GLY A 139 -8.92 5.70 5.29
CA GLY A 139 -9.65 6.36 6.36
C GLY A 139 -10.43 7.58 5.89
N TRP A 140 -9.79 8.46 5.15
CA TRP A 140 -10.43 9.63 4.54
C TRP A 140 -11.57 9.23 3.59
N TYR A 141 -11.32 8.24 2.71
CA TYR A 141 -12.31 7.79 1.73
C TYR A 141 -13.56 7.20 2.39
N THR A 142 -13.38 6.31 3.37
CA THR A 142 -14.50 5.71 4.09
C THR A 142 -15.27 6.73 4.93
N ASN A 143 -14.58 7.75 5.46
CA ASN A 143 -15.24 8.88 6.14
C ASN A 143 -16.08 9.72 5.17
N LYS A 144 -15.59 9.99 3.96
CA LYS A 144 -16.38 10.65 2.90
C LYS A 144 -17.56 9.78 2.45
N THR A 145 -17.34 8.48 2.28
CA THR A 145 -18.41 7.53 1.95
C THR A 145 -19.55 7.58 2.98
N GLU A 146 -19.22 7.63 4.27
CA GLU A 146 -20.25 7.76 5.31
C GLU A 146 -21.02 9.09 5.21
N LYS A 147 -20.32 10.20 4.93
CA LYS A 147 -20.94 11.52 4.78
C LYS A 147 -21.84 11.61 3.53
N ILE A 148 -21.38 11.08 2.39
CA ILE A 148 -22.05 11.21 1.09
C ILE A 148 -23.18 10.18 0.94
N LEU A 149 -22.90 8.91 1.27
CA LEU A 149 -23.80 7.79 1.00
C LEU A 149 -24.52 7.28 2.26
N LYS A 150 -24.24 7.86 3.45
CA LYS A 150 -24.78 7.44 4.75
C LYS A 150 -24.45 5.97 5.10
N ILE A 151 -23.34 5.44 4.57
CA ILE A 151 -22.86 4.09 4.82
C ILE A 151 -21.94 4.10 6.03
N ARG A 152 -22.31 3.44 7.12
CA ARG A 152 -21.51 3.37 8.34
C ARG A 152 -20.12 2.75 8.05
N LYS A 153 -19.07 3.28 8.69
CA LYS A 153 -17.69 2.80 8.53
C LYS A 153 -17.49 1.31 8.84
N LYS A 154 -18.33 0.75 9.72
CA LYS A 154 -18.31 -0.68 10.07
C LYS A 154 -18.91 -1.59 8.99
N ASP A 155 -19.64 -1.04 8.04
CA ASP A 155 -20.22 -1.80 6.92
C ASP A 155 -19.20 -2.01 5.82
N VAL A 156 -18.32 -2.97 6.06
CA VAL A 156 -17.19 -3.31 5.17
C VAL A 156 -17.66 -3.60 3.74
N PHE A 157 -18.78 -4.32 3.59
CA PHE A 157 -19.30 -4.72 2.28
C PHE A 157 -19.68 -3.50 1.44
N ARG A 158 -20.53 -2.62 1.97
CA ARG A 158 -20.97 -1.44 1.23
C ARG A 158 -19.88 -0.38 1.11
N GLN A 159 -19.00 -0.25 2.10
CA GLN A 159 -17.82 0.61 2.03
C GLN A 159 -16.89 0.21 0.90
N TYR A 160 -16.65 -1.11 0.70
CA TYR A 160 -15.80 -1.58 -0.39
C TYR A 160 -16.45 -1.37 -1.76
N ILE A 161 -17.77 -1.59 -1.89
CA ILE A 161 -18.48 -1.28 -3.13
C ILE A 161 -18.31 0.20 -3.50
N ALA A 162 -18.49 1.11 -2.55
CA ALA A 162 -18.31 2.55 -2.78
C ALA A 162 -16.85 2.88 -3.14
N TYR A 163 -15.89 2.16 -2.55
CA TYR A 163 -14.47 2.31 -2.86
C TYR A 163 -14.13 1.91 -4.30
N HIS A 164 -14.67 0.79 -4.75
CA HIS A 164 -14.42 0.24 -6.08
C HIS A 164 -15.17 0.97 -7.21
N GLU A 165 -16.46 1.26 -7.00
CA GLU A 165 -17.32 1.88 -8.02
C GLU A 165 -17.24 3.41 -8.01
N GLY A 166 -16.73 4.01 -6.93
CA GLY A 166 -16.83 5.45 -6.69
C GLY A 166 -18.23 5.89 -6.21
N TRP A 167 -18.29 7.05 -5.57
CA TRP A 167 -19.54 7.55 -4.96
C TRP A 167 -20.64 7.80 -5.99
N GLY A 168 -20.28 8.32 -7.18
CA GLY A 168 -21.25 8.63 -8.24
C GLY A 168 -21.92 7.39 -8.83
N ASN A 169 -21.16 6.30 -8.99
CA ASN A 169 -21.66 5.06 -9.59
C ASN A 169 -22.21 4.06 -8.56
N TYR A 170 -22.09 4.34 -7.25
CA TYR A 170 -22.47 3.43 -6.19
C TYR A 170 -23.89 2.86 -6.35
N LYS A 171 -24.87 3.66 -6.76
CA LYS A 171 -26.27 3.23 -6.92
C LYS A 171 -26.46 2.09 -7.92
N ASN A 172 -25.54 1.94 -8.87
CA ASN A 172 -25.59 0.94 -9.94
C ASN A 172 -24.93 -0.40 -9.58
N TYR A 173 -24.33 -0.53 -8.38
CA TYR A 173 -23.52 -1.71 -8.02
C TYR A 173 -24.25 -3.05 -8.15
N LYS A 174 -25.59 -3.08 -7.97
CA LYS A 174 -26.39 -4.32 -8.09
C LYS A 174 -26.30 -4.94 -9.48
N LYS A 175 -26.02 -4.16 -10.51
CA LYS A 175 -25.79 -4.64 -11.89
C LYS A 175 -24.39 -5.23 -12.09
N ASN A 176 -23.47 -5.00 -11.15
CA ASN A 176 -22.08 -5.47 -11.24
C ASN A 176 -21.84 -6.64 -10.28
N GLN A 177 -22.15 -7.87 -10.73
CA GLN A 177 -21.94 -9.08 -9.95
C GLN A 177 -20.48 -9.26 -9.50
N ARG A 178 -19.52 -8.83 -10.32
CA ARG A 178 -18.09 -8.91 -9.98
C ARG A 178 -17.79 -8.09 -8.72
N VAL A 179 -18.24 -6.86 -8.62
CA VAL A 179 -17.97 -6.02 -7.43
C VAL A 179 -18.65 -6.59 -6.19
N ILE A 180 -19.84 -7.19 -6.33
CA ILE A 180 -20.53 -7.86 -5.22
C ILE A 180 -19.68 -9.02 -4.67
N LEU A 181 -19.11 -9.86 -5.55
CA LEU A 181 -18.24 -10.97 -5.16
C LEU A 181 -16.95 -10.47 -4.49
N LEU A 182 -16.33 -9.43 -5.04
CA LEU A 182 -15.15 -8.80 -4.44
C LEU A 182 -15.47 -8.23 -3.05
N ALA A 183 -16.58 -7.54 -2.88
CA ALA A 183 -17.01 -6.97 -1.60
C ALA A 183 -17.30 -8.05 -0.54
N LYS A 184 -17.89 -9.20 -0.94
CA LYS A 184 -18.05 -10.37 -0.05
C LYS A 184 -16.68 -10.90 0.40
N LYS A 185 -15.72 -11.03 -0.52
CA LYS A 185 -14.36 -11.48 -0.20
C LYS A 185 -13.65 -10.52 0.76
N VAL A 186 -13.76 -9.21 0.55
CA VAL A 186 -13.20 -8.19 1.45
C VAL A 186 -13.85 -8.25 2.83
N LYS A 187 -15.17 -8.44 2.92
CA LYS A 187 -15.86 -8.64 4.19
C LYS A 187 -15.32 -9.85 4.95
N ASN A 188 -15.05 -10.97 4.25
CA ASN A 188 -14.45 -12.17 4.85
C ASN A 188 -13.03 -11.92 5.35
N TYR A 189 -12.18 -11.22 4.56
CA TYR A 189 -10.84 -10.80 5.02
C TYR A 189 -10.92 -9.94 6.28
N SER A 190 -11.83 -8.97 6.27
CA SER A 190 -12.03 -8.07 7.40
C SER A 190 -12.45 -8.81 8.67
N ASN A 191 -13.38 -9.78 8.57
CA ASN A 191 -13.81 -10.60 9.70
C ASN A 191 -12.66 -11.46 10.24
N SER A 192 -11.89 -12.10 9.37
CA SER A 192 -10.70 -12.87 9.75
C SER A 192 -9.68 -11.99 10.48
N TYR A 193 -9.32 -10.84 9.91
CA TYR A 193 -8.40 -9.90 10.57
C TYR A 193 -8.93 -9.38 11.90
N LYS A 194 -10.23 -9.12 12.02
CA LYS A 194 -10.85 -8.69 13.27
C LYS A 194 -10.63 -9.72 14.38
N SER A 195 -10.91 -10.99 14.13
CA SER A 195 -10.72 -12.07 15.12
C SER A 195 -9.25 -12.28 15.48
N GLN A 196 -8.34 -12.19 14.50
CA GLN A 196 -6.90 -12.29 14.73
C GLN A 196 -6.38 -11.13 15.60
N LEU A 197 -6.79 -9.89 15.32
CA LEU A 197 -6.37 -8.72 16.10
C LEU A 197 -6.81 -8.78 17.55
N ILE A 198 -7.96 -9.37 17.86
CA ILE A 198 -8.39 -9.61 19.24
C ILE A 198 -7.37 -10.51 19.96
N LYS A 199 -6.91 -11.59 19.29
CA LYS A 199 -5.95 -12.56 19.86
C LYS A 199 -4.57 -11.95 20.13
N CYS A 200 -4.05 -11.11 19.22
CA CYS A 200 -2.71 -10.54 19.34
C CYS A 200 -2.66 -9.09 19.89
N ASN A 201 -3.78 -8.52 20.31
CA ASN A 201 -3.85 -7.14 20.77
C ASN A 201 -2.85 -6.85 21.90
N LYS A 202 -2.75 -7.74 22.89
CA LYS A 202 -1.83 -7.59 24.04
C LYS A 202 -0.37 -7.49 23.55
N SER A 203 0.07 -8.39 22.66
CA SER A 203 1.45 -8.38 22.15
C SER A 203 1.77 -7.16 21.29
N LEU A 204 0.79 -6.66 20.52
CA LEU A 204 0.95 -5.47 19.68
C LEU A 204 1.04 -4.18 20.51
N THR A 205 0.36 -4.13 21.66
CA THR A 205 0.38 -2.97 22.55
C THR A 205 1.60 -2.96 23.47
N THR A 206 2.10 -4.13 23.89
CA THR A 206 3.25 -4.25 24.82
C THR A 206 4.58 -3.99 24.14
N LYS A 207 4.75 -4.31 22.84
CA LYS A 207 5.96 -3.97 22.05
C LYS A 207 6.24 -2.46 21.97
N LYS A 208 5.37 -1.62 22.50
CA LYS A 208 5.53 -0.15 22.60
C LYS A 208 6.77 0.28 23.41
N TYR A 209 7.29 -0.59 24.28
CA TYR A 209 8.34 -0.23 25.25
C TYR A 209 9.76 -0.70 24.87
N ILE A 210 9.97 -1.33 23.71
CA ILE A 210 11.27 -1.95 23.36
C ILE A 210 12.03 -1.16 22.30
N ILE A 211 11.50 -0.03 21.80
CA ILE A 211 12.17 0.80 20.79
C ILE A 211 12.44 2.18 21.39
N PHE A 212 13.56 2.29 22.05
CA PHE A 212 14.33 3.52 22.26
C PHE A 212 15.65 3.36 21.55
#